data_fced2d172e3e5d2197380eba39735ee4
#
_entry.id   fced2d172e3e5d2197380eba39735ee4
#
_cell.length_a   1.000
_cell.length_b   1.000
_cell.length_c   1.000
_cell.angle_alpha   90.00
_cell.angle_beta   90.00
_cell.angle_gamma   90.00
#
_symmetry.space_group_name_H-M   'P 1'
#
loop_
_entity.id
_entity.type
_entity.pdbx_description
1 polymer ?
#
loop_
_entity_poly.entity_id
_entity_poly.type
_entity_poly.pdbx_seq_one_letter_code
_entity_poly.pdbx_strand_id
1 'polypeptide(L)'
;PISYSDMEPYYTLAEELVGISGKYEKHPYEPERSTADFPQPPTKENAVVKLLDKSCRNLNITPLVTPRAVLSKDKKDRSACYYSNFC
;
A
#
# COMPACT_ATOMS: atom_id res chain seq x y z
N PRO A 1 -18.89 21.30 5.19
CA PRO A 1 -18.44 20.17 4.35
C PRO A 1 -17.41 19.33 5.08
N ILE A 2 -17.40 18.04 4.82
CA ILE A 2 -16.46 17.08 5.41
C ILE A 2 -15.12 17.22 4.68
N SER A 3 -14.05 17.40 5.43
CA SER A 3 -12.68 17.48 4.90
C SER A 3 -11.98 16.11 4.89
N TYR A 4 -10.85 16.01 4.20
CA TYR A 4 -10.00 14.82 4.29
C TYR A 4 -9.55 14.54 5.73
N SER A 5 -9.18 15.59 6.47
CA SER A 5 -8.73 15.46 7.87
C SER A 5 -9.78 14.87 8.79
N ASP A 6 -11.07 15.13 8.50
CA ASP A 6 -12.17 14.56 9.29
C ASP A 6 -12.35 13.05 8.99
N MET A 7 -12.02 12.62 7.78
CA MET A 7 -12.19 11.25 7.31
C MET A 7 -10.96 10.36 7.52
N GLU A 8 -9.77 10.95 7.59
CA GLU A 8 -8.51 10.21 7.67
C GLU A 8 -8.44 9.18 8.81
N PRO A 9 -8.90 9.47 10.05
CA PRO A 9 -8.91 8.47 11.12
C PRO A 9 -9.77 7.24 10.81
N TYR A 10 -10.86 7.42 10.07
CA TYR A 10 -11.73 6.32 9.65
C TYR A 10 -11.12 5.50 8.52
N TYR A 11 -10.38 6.14 7.61
CA TYR A 11 -9.61 5.42 6.59
C TYR A 11 -8.53 4.58 7.25
N THR A 12 -7.79 5.13 8.20
CA THR A 12 -6.79 4.39 8.97
C THR A 12 -7.39 3.19 9.71
N LEU A 13 -8.56 3.37 10.34
CA LEU A 13 -9.28 2.27 10.99
C LEU A 13 -9.70 1.18 10.00
N ALA A 14 -10.26 1.58 8.86
CA ALA A 14 -10.66 0.63 7.81
C ALA A 14 -9.45 -0.15 7.24
N GLU A 15 -8.33 0.53 7.00
CA GLU A 15 -7.08 -0.10 6.56
C GLU A 15 -6.59 -1.13 7.57
N GLU A 16 -6.63 -0.82 8.86
CA GLU A 16 -6.24 -1.72 9.93
C GLU A 16 -7.16 -2.96 9.99
N LEU A 17 -8.46 -2.76 9.91
CA LEU A 17 -9.44 -3.87 9.95
C LEU A 17 -9.29 -4.80 8.75
N VAL A 18 -9.13 -4.25 7.57
CA VAL A 18 -8.92 -5.03 6.32
C VAL A 18 -7.54 -5.66 6.30
N GLY A 19 -6.52 -4.96 6.75
CA GLY A 19 -5.12 -5.36 6.64
C GLY A 19 -4.54 -4.93 5.29
N ILE A 20 -4.61 -3.64 4.99
CA ILE A 20 -4.06 -3.10 3.74
C ILE A 20 -2.54 -3.24 3.73
N SER A 21 -2.02 -3.79 2.65
CA SER A 21 -0.59 -3.87 2.36
C SER A 21 -0.15 -2.68 1.53
N GLY A 22 0.95 -2.07 1.91
CA GLY A 22 1.49 -0.94 1.16
C GLY A 22 2.76 -0.41 1.78
N LYS A 23 3.27 0.65 1.18
CA LYS A 23 4.38 1.43 1.68
C LYS A 23 4.05 2.90 1.49
N TYR A 24 4.08 3.65 2.57
CA TYR A 24 3.91 5.09 2.48
C TYR A 24 5.24 5.75 2.11
N GLU A 25 5.23 6.45 1.01
CA GLU A 25 6.35 7.30 0.59
C GLU A 25 5.81 8.70 0.37
N LYS A 26 6.42 9.70 1.00
CA LYS A 26 5.97 11.09 0.84
C LYS A 26 6.03 11.48 -0.63
N HIS A 27 4.87 11.74 -1.21
CA HIS A 27 4.71 12.07 -2.62
C HIS A 27 3.68 13.18 -2.80
N PRO A 28 3.84 14.09 -3.78
CA PRO A 28 2.90 15.21 -3.99
C PRO A 28 1.44 14.82 -4.23
N TYR A 29 1.21 13.60 -4.72
CA TYR A 29 -0.13 13.07 -5.02
C TYR A 29 -0.66 12.09 -3.97
N GLU A 30 0.09 11.83 -2.93
CA GLU A 30 -0.33 10.96 -1.84
C GLU A 30 -0.75 11.81 -0.64
N PRO A 31 -1.96 11.63 -0.11
CA PRO A 31 -2.44 12.41 1.02
C PRO A 31 -1.62 12.11 2.28
N GLU A 32 -1.53 13.09 3.17
CA GLU A 32 -0.90 12.92 4.47
C GLU A 32 -1.66 11.87 5.30
N ARG A 33 -0.91 11.11 6.10
CA ARG A 33 -1.40 10.06 6.96
C ARG A 33 -1.11 10.37 8.42
N SER A 34 -2.01 9.95 9.32
CA SER A 34 -1.77 9.98 10.77
C SER A 34 -0.84 8.86 11.24
N THR A 35 -0.71 7.79 10.45
CA THR A 35 0.18 6.65 10.71
C THR A 35 1.45 6.72 9.87
N ALA A 36 2.56 6.18 10.40
CA ALA A 36 3.84 6.20 9.70
C ALA A 36 3.84 5.37 8.41
N ASP A 37 3.03 4.29 8.36
CA ASP A 37 2.94 3.40 7.21
C ASP A 37 1.60 2.65 7.18
N PHE A 38 1.37 1.84 6.16
CA PHE A 38 0.23 0.93 6.07
C PHE A 38 0.34 -0.20 7.11
N PRO A 39 -0.82 -0.82 7.49
CA PRO A 39 -0.84 -1.88 8.51
C PRO A 39 0.03 -3.10 8.18
N GLN A 40 0.24 -3.37 6.89
CA GLN A 40 1.07 -4.47 6.44
C GLN A 40 2.10 -4.01 5.40
N PRO A 41 3.28 -4.65 5.35
CA PRO A 41 4.29 -4.33 4.36
C PRO A 41 3.74 -4.55 2.93
N PRO A 42 4.36 -3.93 1.92
CA PRO A 42 3.92 -4.10 0.53
C PRO A 42 3.98 -5.57 0.10
N THR A 43 3.14 -5.92 -0.88
CA THR A 43 3.17 -7.23 -1.51
C THR A 43 4.50 -7.45 -2.26
N LYS A 44 4.86 -8.72 -2.51
CA LYS A 44 6.10 -9.06 -3.19
C LYS A 44 6.17 -8.43 -4.58
N GLU A 45 7.33 -7.87 -4.87
CA GLU A 45 7.66 -7.36 -6.21
C GLU A 45 8.11 -8.49 -7.14
N ASN A 46 7.70 -8.41 -8.39
CA ASN A 46 8.23 -9.26 -9.44
C ASN A 46 9.29 -8.53 -10.29
N ALA A 47 9.93 -9.25 -11.20
CA ALA A 47 11.00 -8.71 -12.07
C ALA A 47 10.51 -7.54 -12.94
N VAL A 48 9.26 -7.58 -13.41
CA VAL A 48 8.67 -6.51 -14.25
C VAL A 48 8.51 -5.22 -13.44
N VAL A 49 8.01 -5.31 -12.22
CA VAL A 49 7.87 -4.15 -11.33
C VAL A 49 9.22 -3.51 -11.05
N LYS A 50 10.26 -4.31 -10.78
CA LYS A 50 11.63 -3.80 -10.55
C LYS A 50 12.19 -3.10 -11.77
N LEU A 51 11.94 -3.64 -12.96
CA LEU A 51 12.37 -3.03 -14.23
C LEU A 51 11.64 -1.69 -14.46
N LEU A 52 10.32 -1.64 -14.24
CA LEU A 52 9.54 -0.43 -14.38
C LEU A 52 9.98 0.64 -13.37
N ASP A 53 10.21 0.28 -12.11
CA ASP A 53 10.71 1.20 -11.08
C ASP A 53 12.03 1.84 -11.50
N LYS A 54 12.99 1.02 -11.95
CA LYS A 54 14.27 1.50 -12.47
C LYS A 54 14.10 2.44 -13.67
N SER A 55 13.24 2.08 -14.62
CA SER A 55 12.99 2.87 -15.82
C SER A 55 12.33 4.21 -15.48
N CYS A 56 11.35 4.22 -14.60
CA CYS A 56 10.70 5.45 -14.11
C CYS A 56 11.72 6.40 -13.47
N ARG A 57 12.56 5.89 -12.59
CA ARG A 57 13.60 6.70 -11.91
C ARG A 57 14.59 7.30 -12.92
N ASN A 58 15.00 6.53 -13.94
CA ASN A 58 15.87 7.01 -15.00
C ASN A 58 15.22 8.15 -15.83
N LEU A 59 13.90 8.16 -15.92
CA LEU A 59 13.13 9.18 -16.62
C LEU A 59 12.67 10.34 -15.70
N ASN A 60 13.13 10.37 -14.45
CA ASN A 60 12.67 11.31 -13.41
C ASN A 60 11.15 11.24 -13.15
N ILE A 61 10.56 10.08 -13.33
CA ILE A 61 9.18 9.76 -12.95
C ILE A 61 9.25 9.06 -11.59
N THR A 62 8.49 9.53 -10.62
CA THR A 62 8.43 8.91 -9.30
C THR A 62 7.44 7.76 -9.30
N PRO A 63 7.89 6.50 -9.19
CA PRO A 63 6.97 5.36 -9.05
C PRO A 63 6.39 5.32 -7.66
N LEU A 64 5.15 4.82 -7.54
CA LEU A 64 4.47 4.62 -6.27
C LEU A 64 4.11 3.15 -6.07
N VAL A 65 4.26 2.68 -4.84
CA VAL A 65 3.74 1.38 -4.42
C VAL A 65 2.24 1.52 -4.14
N THR A 66 1.42 0.97 -5.01
CA THR A 66 -0.04 1.00 -4.85
C THR A 66 -0.47 0.17 -3.63
N PRO A 67 -1.17 0.75 -2.66
CA PRO A 67 -1.74 -0.01 -1.55
C PRO A 67 -2.80 -0.99 -2.05
N ARG A 68 -2.89 -2.16 -1.39
CA ARG A 68 -3.78 -3.25 -1.82
C ARG A 68 -4.50 -3.87 -0.62
N ALA A 69 -5.76 -4.22 -0.81
CA ALA A 69 -6.55 -5.02 0.13
C ALA A 69 -6.17 -6.52 0.04
N VAL A 70 -4.88 -6.80 0.13
CA VAL A 70 -4.28 -8.15 0.07
C VAL A 70 -3.36 -8.30 1.26
N LEU A 71 -3.53 -9.35 2.05
CA LEU A 71 -2.63 -9.63 3.17
C LEU A 71 -1.24 -10.06 2.66
N SER A 72 -0.21 -9.31 2.98
CA SER A 72 1.19 -9.69 2.72
C SER A 72 1.79 -10.55 3.83
N LYS A 73 1.16 -10.53 5.02
CA LYS A 73 1.44 -11.39 6.17
C LYS A 73 0.13 -11.88 6.77
N ASP A 74 0.18 -13.00 7.48
CA ASP A 74 -0.98 -13.52 8.20
C ASP A 74 -1.53 -12.47 9.19
N LYS A 75 -2.84 -12.40 9.29
CA LYS A 75 -3.53 -11.50 10.21
C LYS A 75 -4.67 -12.27 10.89
N LYS A 76 -4.50 -12.58 12.17
CA LYS A 76 -5.41 -13.42 12.95
C LYS A 76 -5.64 -14.77 12.24
N ASP A 77 -6.89 -15.07 11.90
CA ASP A 77 -7.36 -16.26 11.22
C ASP A 77 -7.34 -16.17 9.68
N ARG A 78 -6.82 -15.08 9.15
CA ARG A 78 -6.69 -14.85 7.70
C ARG A 78 -5.25 -15.04 7.25
N SER A 79 -5.02 -15.93 6.30
CA SER A 79 -3.70 -16.21 5.74
C SER A 79 -3.25 -15.15 4.74
N ALA A 80 -1.95 -14.95 4.66
CA ALA A 80 -1.33 -14.12 3.63
C ALA A 80 -1.56 -14.67 2.22
N CYS A 81 -1.47 -13.80 1.22
CA CYS A 81 -1.57 -14.18 -0.18
C CYS A 81 -0.42 -15.13 -0.58
N TYR A 82 -0.75 -16.24 -1.21
CA TYR A 82 0.22 -17.23 -1.71
C TYR A 82 0.79 -16.89 -3.10
N TYR A 83 0.26 -15.87 -3.76
CA TYR A 83 0.66 -15.46 -5.11
C TYR A 83 0.52 -16.58 -6.18
N SER A 84 -0.44 -17.48 -5.98
CA SER A 84 -0.67 -18.62 -6.87
C SER A 84 -1.50 -18.28 -8.12
N ASN A 85 -2.06 -17.07 -8.19
CA ASN A 85 -3.07 -16.64 -9.18
C ASN A 85 -4.41 -17.40 -9.11
N PHE A 86 -4.61 -18.21 -8.08
CA PHE A 86 -5.88 -18.87 -7.75
C PHE A 86 -6.33 -18.42 -6.36
N CYS A 87 -7.45 -17.75 -6.30
CA CYS A 87 -8.04 -17.25 -5.06
C CYS A 87 -9.26 -18.05 -4.64
#